data_92a978672ed9f4725db91da14130d0be
#
_entry.id   92a978672ed9f4725db91da14130d0be
#
_cell.length_a   1.000
_cell.length_b   1.000
_cell.length_c   1.000
_cell.angle_alpha   90.00
_cell.angle_beta   90.00
_cell.angle_gamma   90.00
#
_symmetry.space_group_name_H-M   'P 1'
#
loop_
_entity.id
_entity.type
_entity.pdbx_description
1 polymer ?
#
loop_
_entity_poly.entity_id
_entity_poly.type
_entity_poly.pdbx_seq_one_letter_code
_entity_poly.pdbx_strand_id
1 'polypeptide(L)'
;MIRVARKCWLSRSLPGVCAVALLALGSVGVLAGSTAAAAATPPTLGKVAPFAVLAGSTVTNTGATVVSGDLGVYPGSAVTGFTTSTTPGTGTVVNGKQYKATSVAKTAQASLSVAYTDAAHAPSTQSVTGQNLASKTLTAGVYTSTSSMTLTGTLTLSGTASSVFIFQAASTLIAGTTSAVVLSGGVQACNVYWQVGSSATLKTGTKFNGTVMALTSASLTKTVVVSGRILAKTGAVTLLSDHVVVPTCSAPPSTTTTTTTTTTPATTKTTTAPSSTSVVLGASVDDVATVTGNTVDGTPTGSVQFYQCGPGSILCASTTGAVLTPAAALNGGTATSPSFTPSAIGTYCFAAVYVPASASPYSASSEAGSATNGECVTVTAAAVPVTTTPPVVPAASTHTAPLPAAVTSATVPSVHTGEPWAGWLYWVLVAILGAVGIGLVADRARRHRLGRPDNG
;
A
#
# COMPACT_ATOMS: atom_id res chain seq x y z
N MET A 1 33.30 47.25 -22.60
CA MET A 1 34.43 47.65 -23.47
C MET A 1 35.69 46.91 -23.01
N ILE A 2 36.04 45.80 -23.63
CA ILE A 2 37.42 45.29 -23.55
C ILE A 2 37.74 44.72 -24.90
N ARG A 3 38.73 45.36 -25.52
CA ARG A 3 39.32 45.01 -26.84
C ARG A 3 40.30 43.86 -26.63
N VAL A 4 40.18 42.79 -27.42
CA VAL A 4 41.23 41.80 -27.59
C VAL A 4 41.81 41.93 -28.99
N ALA A 5 43.13 42.23 -29.01
CA ALA A 5 43.91 42.52 -30.19
C ALA A 5 44.19 41.28 -31.03
N ARG A 6 44.05 41.46 -32.36
CA ARG A 6 44.53 40.51 -33.37
C ARG A 6 46.05 40.61 -33.53
N LYS A 7 46.76 39.53 -33.54
CA LYS A 7 48.09 39.43 -34.15
C LYS A 7 48.01 38.49 -35.35
N CYS A 8 48.08 39.10 -36.52
CA CYS A 8 48.26 38.44 -37.79
C CYS A 8 49.77 38.31 -38.04
N TRP A 9 50.29 37.10 -38.28
CA TRP A 9 51.68 36.91 -38.77
C TRP A 9 51.62 36.48 -40.22
N LEU A 10 52.17 37.30 -41.10
CA LEU A 10 52.39 37.03 -42.52
C LEU A 10 53.50 36.01 -42.71
N SER A 11 53.29 34.96 -43.48
CA SER A 11 54.35 34.28 -44.20
C SER A 11 53.86 34.05 -45.66
N ARG A 12 54.75 34.46 -46.56
CA ARG A 12 54.61 34.45 -48.02
C ARG A 12 54.75 33.03 -48.57
N SER A 13 53.99 32.64 -49.56
CA SER A 13 54.33 32.28 -50.93
C SER A 13 53.54 31.06 -51.48
N LEU A 14 53.01 31.32 -52.69
CA LEU A 14 52.68 30.48 -53.84
C LEU A 14 51.23 29.88 -53.96
N PRO A 15 50.67 29.96 -55.21
CA PRO A 15 49.26 29.78 -55.44
C PRO A 15 48.93 28.33 -55.86
N GLY A 16 47.83 27.83 -55.40
CA GLY A 16 47.34 26.51 -55.81
C GLY A 16 45.89 26.31 -55.37
N VAL A 17 45.00 26.44 -56.34
CA VAL A 17 43.70 25.82 -56.46
C VAL A 17 42.87 25.66 -55.17
N CYS A 18 41.94 26.61 -54.91
CA CYS A 18 40.85 26.42 -53.97
C CYS A 18 39.78 25.49 -54.55
N ALA A 19 39.78 24.25 -54.13
CA ALA A 19 38.58 23.40 -54.26
C ALA A 19 37.68 23.68 -53.07
N VAL A 20 36.53 24.33 -53.30
CA VAL A 20 35.50 24.54 -52.30
C VAL A 20 34.72 23.25 -52.13
N ALA A 21 35.07 22.47 -51.09
CA ALA A 21 34.23 21.38 -50.63
C ALA A 21 33.18 21.94 -49.65
N LEU A 22 31.97 22.14 -50.12
CA LEU A 22 30.81 22.39 -49.26
C LEU A 22 30.49 21.09 -48.48
N LEU A 23 30.99 20.99 -47.26
CA LEU A 23 30.48 20.03 -46.30
C LEU A 23 29.15 20.54 -45.74
N ALA A 24 28.03 20.03 -46.29
CA ALA A 24 26.72 20.16 -45.69
C ALA A 24 26.70 19.34 -44.39
N LEU A 25 27.00 19.97 -43.27
CA LEU A 25 26.67 19.40 -41.94
C LEU A 25 25.16 19.42 -41.78
N GLY A 26 24.52 18.30 -42.14
CA GLY A 26 23.15 18.02 -41.75
C GLY A 26 23.09 17.92 -40.23
N SER A 27 22.55 18.95 -39.57
CA SER A 27 22.15 18.91 -38.18
C SER A 27 21.01 17.89 -38.02
N VAL A 28 21.35 16.65 -37.67
CA VAL A 28 20.38 15.71 -37.15
C VAL A 28 19.93 16.28 -35.79
N GLY A 29 18.85 17.03 -35.80
CA GLY A 29 18.15 17.40 -34.56
C GLY A 29 17.65 16.14 -33.89
N VAL A 30 18.36 15.70 -32.86
CA VAL A 30 17.83 14.74 -31.90
C VAL A 30 16.63 15.44 -31.25
N LEU A 31 15.43 15.14 -31.72
CA LEU A 31 14.20 15.41 -30.99
C LEU A 31 14.29 14.55 -29.72
N ALA A 32 14.82 15.14 -28.66
CA ALA A 32 14.63 14.61 -27.33
C ALA A 32 13.12 14.63 -27.06
N GLY A 33 12.46 13.53 -27.40
CA GLY A 33 11.08 13.31 -26.99
C GLY A 33 11.04 13.41 -25.48
N SER A 34 10.47 14.49 -24.95
CA SER A 34 10.08 14.55 -23.55
C SER A 34 9.09 13.41 -23.34
N THR A 35 9.55 12.31 -22.74
CA THR A 35 8.65 11.31 -22.20
C THR A 35 7.79 12.03 -21.19
N ALA A 36 6.53 12.28 -21.53
CA ALA A 36 5.57 12.80 -20.56
C ALA A 36 5.59 11.83 -19.37
N ALA A 37 6.00 12.34 -18.22
CA ALA A 37 5.95 11.54 -17.00
C ALA A 37 4.51 11.02 -16.85
N ALA A 38 4.35 9.72 -16.65
CA ALA A 38 3.04 9.13 -16.49
C ALA A 38 2.32 9.87 -15.34
N ALA A 39 1.08 10.29 -15.59
CA ALA A 39 0.29 10.99 -14.58
C ALA A 39 0.13 10.08 -13.36
N ALA A 40 0.35 10.61 -12.16
CA ALA A 40 0.16 9.87 -10.94
C ALA A 40 -1.30 9.41 -10.82
N THR A 41 -1.53 8.13 -10.55
CA THR A 41 -2.88 7.58 -10.33
C THR A 41 -3.27 7.78 -8.87
N PRO A 42 -4.46 8.34 -8.58
CA PRO A 42 -4.89 8.53 -7.20
C PRO A 42 -5.15 7.19 -6.51
N PRO A 43 -4.72 7.00 -5.25
CA PRO A 43 -5.06 5.82 -4.46
C PRO A 43 -6.56 5.67 -4.25
N THR A 44 -7.06 4.43 -4.30
CA THR A 44 -8.49 4.14 -4.12
C THR A 44 -8.88 4.15 -2.64
N LEU A 45 -9.55 5.21 -2.18
CA LEU A 45 -9.96 5.33 -0.78
C LEU A 45 -11.09 4.38 -0.36
N GLY A 46 -11.93 3.92 -1.30
CA GLY A 46 -13.03 3.00 -0.99
C GLY A 46 -13.89 3.43 0.21
N LYS A 47 -14.11 2.54 1.16
CA LYS A 47 -14.94 2.78 2.35
C LYS A 47 -14.32 3.73 3.39
N VAL A 48 -13.05 4.12 3.23
CA VAL A 48 -12.42 5.14 4.10
C VAL A 48 -12.69 6.57 3.61
N ALA A 49 -13.20 6.75 2.39
CA ALA A 49 -13.45 8.07 1.81
C ALA A 49 -14.29 9.03 2.68
N PRO A 50 -15.37 8.63 3.37
CA PRO A 50 -16.15 9.53 4.23
C PRO A 50 -15.48 9.88 5.57
N PHE A 51 -14.41 9.17 5.96
CA PHE A 51 -13.75 9.39 7.24
C PHE A 51 -12.82 10.59 7.20
N ALA A 52 -13.08 11.58 8.06
CA ALA A 52 -12.14 12.67 8.33
C ALA A 52 -11.00 12.20 9.26
N VAL A 53 -11.35 11.33 10.24
CA VAL A 53 -10.40 10.77 11.20
C VAL A 53 -10.65 9.27 11.34
N LEU A 54 -9.58 8.46 11.19
CA LEU A 54 -9.62 7.02 11.46
C LEU A 54 -8.33 6.59 12.15
N ALA A 55 -8.45 5.82 13.24
CA ALA A 55 -7.33 5.30 14.00
C ALA A 55 -7.36 3.78 14.13
N GLY A 56 -6.17 3.16 14.25
CA GLY A 56 -6.02 1.75 14.54
C GLY A 56 -6.26 1.43 16.02
N SER A 57 -5.76 2.25 16.93
CA SER A 57 -5.79 1.98 18.37
C SER A 57 -6.75 2.89 19.14
N THR A 58 -6.56 4.19 19.10
CA THR A 58 -7.36 5.17 19.85
C THR A 58 -7.48 6.48 19.10
N VAL A 59 -8.59 7.24 19.34
CA VAL A 59 -8.69 8.66 19.02
C VAL A 59 -8.79 9.42 20.31
N THR A 60 -7.85 10.34 20.55
CA THR A 60 -7.83 11.20 21.74
C THR A 60 -7.92 12.65 21.30
N ASN A 61 -8.83 13.39 21.90
CA ASN A 61 -8.98 14.82 21.68
C ASN A 61 -8.90 15.59 22.99
N THR A 62 -8.28 16.77 22.94
CA THR A 62 -8.35 17.78 23.99
C THR A 62 -8.81 19.10 23.37
N GLY A 63 -9.77 19.74 24.00
CA GLY A 63 -10.31 21.03 23.54
C GLY A 63 -11.31 20.91 22.39
N ALA A 64 -11.70 22.05 21.84
CA ALA A 64 -12.80 22.21 20.90
C ALA A 64 -12.41 21.86 19.47
N THR A 65 -12.10 20.59 19.20
CA THR A 65 -11.85 20.08 17.86
C THR A 65 -13.14 19.91 17.08
N VAL A 66 -13.13 20.26 15.80
CA VAL A 66 -14.23 19.99 14.87
C VAL A 66 -13.76 18.98 13.82
N VAL A 67 -14.45 17.84 13.76
CA VAL A 67 -14.27 16.81 12.74
C VAL A 67 -15.48 16.81 11.81
N SER A 68 -15.31 17.28 10.58
CA SER A 68 -16.37 17.29 9.57
C SER A 68 -16.20 16.10 8.62
N GLY A 69 -17.00 15.07 8.85
CA GLY A 69 -16.93 13.74 8.27
C GLY A 69 -16.94 12.66 9.34
N ASP A 70 -16.83 11.40 8.96
CA ASP A 70 -16.84 10.28 9.89
C ASP A 70 -15.57 10.25 10.76
N LEU A 71 -15.74 9.81 12.01
CA LEU A 71 -14.67 9.52 12.95
C LEU A 71 -14.72 8.05 13.33
N GLY A 72 -13.63 7.32 13.18
CA GLY A 72 -13.59 5.88 13.45
C GLY A 72 -12.36 5.41 14.20
N VAL A 73 -12.52 4.26 14.87
CA VAL A 73 -11.42 3.51 15.46
C VAL A 73 -11.67 2.01 15.32
N TYR A 74 -10.67 1.27 14.83
CA TYR A 74 -10.67 -0.19 14.71
C TYR A 74 -9.23 -0.72 14.50
N PRO A 75 -8.77 -1.81 15.16
CA PRO A 75 -9.48 -2.67 16.09
C PRO A 75 -9.70 -2.06 17.48
N GLY A 76 -9.03 -0.95 17.79
CA GLY A 76 -9.27 -0.22 19.02
C GLY A 76 -10.74 0.26 19.13
N SER A 77 -11.15 0.65 20.33
CA SER A 77 -12.52 1.09 20.62
C SER A 77 -12.60 2.45 21.33
N ALA A 78 -11.47 2.98 21.79
CA ALA A 78 -11.46 4.19 22.60
C ALA A 78 -11.46 5.45 21.72
N VAL A 79 -12.50 6.28 21.92
CA VAL A 79 -12.60 7.65 21.43
C VAL A 79 -12.86 8.52 22.64
N THR A 80 -11.93 9.41 22.98
CA THR A 80 -12.00 10.29 24.14
C THR A 80 -11.97 11.76 23.73
N GLY A 81 -12.58 12.63 24.56
CA GLY A 81 -12.62 14.07 24.33
C GLY A 81 -13.59 14.52 23.24
N PHE A 82 -14.46 13.64 22.76
CA PHE A 82 -15.59 13.95 21.88
C PHE A 82 -16.90 13.68 22.59
N THR A 83 -17.85 14.59 22.46
CA THR A 83 -19.21 14.43 23.01
C THR A 83 -20.24 14.45 21.89
N THR A 84 -21.41 13.87 22.17
CA THR A 84 -22.58 13.95 21.28
C THR A 84 -23.35 15.24 21.47
N SER A 85 -22.96 16.04 22.46
CA SER A 85 -23.59 17.34 22.84
C SER A 85 -22.60 18.48 22.59
N THR A 86 -23.13 19.69 22.38
CA THR A 86 -22.36 20.94 22.21
C THR A 86 -21.75 21.43 23.52
N THR A 87 -21.12 20.54 24.29
CA THR A 87 -20.44 20.95 25.53
C THR A 87 -19.22 21.80 25.20
N PRO A 88 -19.10 23.02 25.67
CA PRO A 88 -17.96 23.89 25.41
C PRO A 88 -16.65 23.21 25.81
N GLY A 89 -15.61 23.33 24.95
CA GLY A 89 -14.29 22.80 25.23
C GLY A 89 -14.10 21.32 24.91
N THR A 90 -15.09 20.64 24.30
CA THR A 90 -14.98 19.26 23.83
C THR A 90 -15.04 19.19 22.30
N GLY A 91 -14.49 18.12 21.72
CA GLY A 91 -14.55 17.88 20.28
C GLY A 91 -15.95 17.52 19.82
N THR A 92 -16.29 17.92 18.60
CA THR A 92 -17.55 17.62 17.93
C THR A 92 -17.30 16.92 16.59
N VAL A 93 -18.21 16.00 16.24
CA VAL A 93 -18.27 15.39 14.90
C VAL A 93 -19.49 15.97 14.20
N VAL A 94 -19.26 16.61 13.06
CA VAL A 94 -20.30 17.20 12.22
C VAL A 94 -20.28 16.57 10.83
N ASN A 95 -21.42 16.52 10.17
CA ASN A 95 -21.55 15.90 8.83
C ASN A 95 -21.05 14.44 8.75
N GLY A 96 -21.07 13.72 9.88
CA GLY A 96 -20.61 12.34 9.99
C GLY A 96 -21.01 11.70 11.30
N LYS A 97 -20.50 10.48 11.52
CA LYS A 97 -20.80 9.66 12.71
C LYS A 97 -19.51 9.16 13.37
N GLN A 98 -19.64 8.76 14.64
CA GLN A 98 -18.56 8.06 15.35
C GLN A 98 -18.76 6.55 15.25
N TYR A 99 -17.70 5.84 14.83
CA TYR A 99 -17.66 4.38 14.70
C TYR A 99 -16.56 3.80 15.59
N LYS A 100 -16.95 3.21 16.73
CA LYS A 100 -16.06 2.65 17.76
C LYS A 100 -16.08 1.13 17.67
N ALA A 101 -15.03 0.51 17.17
CA ALA A 101 -14.90 -0.96 16.97
C ALA A 101 -16.05 -1.60 16.16
N THR A 102 -16.68 -0.84 15.26
CA THR A 102 -17.80 -1.32 14.43
C THR A 102 -17.31 -1.98 13.14
N SER A 103 -18.19 -2.74 12.49
CA SER A 103 -17.95 -3.31 11.16
C SER A 103 -17.66 -2.23 10.10
N VAL A 104 -18.26 -1.05 10.22
CA VAL A 104 -18.01 0.10 9.34
C VAL A 104 -16.57 0.58 9.48
N ALA A 105 -16.09 0.79 10.73
CA ALA A 105 -14.70 1.17 10.99
C ALA A 105 -13.72 0.06 10.55
N LYS A 106 -14.07 -1.23 10.74
CA LYS A 106 -13.29 -2.38 10.26
C LYS A 106 -13.09 -2.33 8.74
N THR A 107 -14.18 -2.14 8.00
CA THR A 107 -14.13 -2.09 6.53
C THR A 107 -13.39 -0.84 6.06
N ALA A 108 -13.50 0.30 6.76
CA ALA A 108 -12.73 1.49 6.47
C ALA A 108 -11.22 1.28 6.68
N GLN A 109 -10.80 0.57 7.74
CA GLN A 109 -9.38 0.21 7.98
C GLN A 109 -8.84 -0.73 6.89
N ALA A 110 -9.65 -1.67 6.41
CA ALA A 110 -9.27 -2.50 5.27
C ALA A 110 -9.05 -1.65 4.01
N SER A 111 -9.97 -0.74 3.71
CA SER A 111 -9.82 0.20 2.58
C SER A 111 -8.63 1.15 2.75
N LEU A 112 -8.35 1.62 3.97
CA LEU A 112 -7.15 2.40 4.26
C LEU A 112 -5.88 1.60 3.96
N SER A 113 -5.88 0.29 4.27
CA SER A 113 -4.72 -0.56 3.98
C SER A 113 -4.45 -0.67 2.48
N VAL A 114 -5.49 -0.79 1.65
CA VAL A 114 -5.38 -0.77 0.19
C VAL A 114 -4.85 0.58 -0.29
N ALA A 115 -5.51 1.68 0.09
CA ALA A 115 -5.11 3.03 -0.33
C ALA A 115 -3.66 3.39 0.09
N TYR A 116 -3.24 2.95 1.28
CA TYR A 116 -1.87 3.11 1.74
C TYR A 116 -0.87 2.36 0.85
N THR A 117 -1.20 1.13 0.48
CA THR A 117 -0.37 0.27 -0.38
C THR A 117 -0.30 0.86 -1.79
N ASP A 118 -1.43 1.29 -2.37
CA ASP A 118 -1.48 1.95 -3.67
C ASP A 118 -0.57 3.19 -3.69
N ALA A 119 -0.69 4.04 -2.65
CA ALA A 119 0.16 5.23 -2.54
C ALA A 119 1.65 4.89 -2.36
N ALA A 120 1.98 3.84 -1.61
CA ALA A 120 3.36 3.42 -1.37
C ALA A 120 4.04 2.84 -2.62
N HIS A 121 3.28 2.20 -3.51
CA HIS A 121 3.80 1.60 -4.73
C HIS A 121 3.69 2.50 -5.97
N ALA A 122 3.13 3.70 -5.84
CA ALA A 122 3.09 4.65 -6.94
C ALA A 122 4.52 4.97 -7.42
N PRO A 123 4.81 4.83 -8.73
CA PRO A 123 6.16 5.05 -9.27
C PRO A 123 6.64 6.48 -8.98
N SER A 124 7.81 6.62 -8.37
CA SER A 124 8.40 7.92 -8.03
C SER A 124 8.73 8.74 -9.28
N THR A 125 8.29 9.99 -9.29
CA THR A 125 8.67 10.94 -10.32
C THR A 125 9.84 11.83 -9.89
N GLN A 126 9.98 12.07 -8.57
CA GLN A 126 11.04 12.92 -8.04
C GLN A 126 11.40 12.54 -6.59
N SER A 127 12.71 12.47 -6.31
CA SER A 127 13.21 12.34 -4.94
C SER A 127 13.28 13.70 -4.24
N VAL A 128 12.76 13.75 -3.02
CA VAL A 128 12.85 14.89 -2.10
C VAL A 128 13.56 14.51 -0.79
N THR A 129 14.35 13.44 -0.82
CA THR A 129 15.10 12.94 0.34
C THR A 129 16.03 14.02 0.91
N GLY A 130 15.97 14.24 2.23
CA GLY A 130 16.79 15.23 2.92
C GLY A 130 16.40 16.68 2.65
N GLN A 131 15.33 16.93 1.90
CA GLN A 131 14.88 18.26 1.56
C GLN A 131 13.73 18.72 2.46
N ASN A 132 13.75 20.00 2.85
CA ASN A 132 12.56 20.65 3.36
C ASN A 132 11.66 21.04 2.19
N LEU A 133 10.36 20.71 2.29
CA LEU A 133 9.39 21.05 1.26
C LEU A 133 8.99 22.54 1.24
N ALA A 134 9.38 23.32 2.24
CA ALA A 134 9.08 24.74 2.30
C ALA A 134 9.66 25.51 1.11
N SER A 135 8.94 26.55 0.69
CA SER A 135 9.27 27.44 -0.44
C SER A 135 9.36 26.73 -1.79
N LYS A 136 8.89 25.47 -1.88
CA LYS A 136 8.82 24.76 -3.16
C LYS A 136 7.44 24.98 -3.81
N THR A 137 7.47 25.07 -5.14
CA THR A 137 6.27 24.90 -5.98
C THR A 137 6.43 23.60 -6.75
N LEU A 138 5.53 22.66 -6.50
CA LEU A 138 5.57 21.33 -7.09
C LEU A 138 4.39 21.16 -8.07
N THR A 139 4.61 20.43 -9.14
CA THR A 139 3.58 20.03 -10.11
C THR A 139 3.09 18.63 -9.82
N ALA A 140 2.04 18.15 -10.51
CA ALA A 140 1.50 16.80 -10.36
C ALA A 140 2.61 15.75 -10.46
N GLY A 141 2.58 14.75 -9.55
CA GLY A 141 3.58 13.70 -9.51
C GLY A 141 3.67 12.95 -8.19
N VAL A 142 4.65 12.04 -8.12
CA VAL A 142 4.96 11.22 -6.95
C VAL A 142 6.33 11.62 -6.38
N TYR A 143 6.34 12.12 -5.16
CA TYR A 143 7.48 12.67 -4.45
C TYR A 143 7.94 11.74 -3.34
N THR A 144 9.14 11.17 -3.47
CA THR A 144 9.63 10.12 -2.57
C THR A 144 10.76 10.63 -1.68
N SER A 145 10.68 10.34 -0.39
CA SER A 145 11.78 10.48 0.56
C SER A 145 12.14 9.13 1.17
N THR A 146 13.39 8.72 1.09
CA THR A 146 13.91 7.48 1.72
C THR A 146 14.08 7.61 3.25
N SER A 147 13.72 8.77 3.79
CA SER A 147 13.77 9.10 5.23
C SER A 147 12.51 9.85 5.65
N SER A 148 12.60 10.66 6.69
CA SER A 148 11.52 11.56 7.10
C SER A 148 11.32 12.67 6.06
N MET A 149 10.08 13.15 5.98
CA MET A 149 9.69 14.28 5.16
C MET A 149 9.33 15.47 6.05
N THR A 150 9.89 16.64 5.76
CA THR A 150 9.70 17.84 6.57
C THR A 150 9.12 19.00 5.76
N LEU A 151 8.21 19.75 6.38
CA LEU A 151 7.65 20.98 5.86
C LEU A 151 7.70 22.04 6.94
N THR A 152 8.64 23.00 6.86
CA THR A 152 8.78 24.11 7.81
C THR A 152 8.61 25.45 7.11
N GLY A 153 7.38 25.75 6.69
CA GLY A 153 7.01 26.92 5.89
C GLY A 153 5.90 26.58 4.90
N THR A 154 5.88 27.22 3.75
CA THR A 154 4.83 27.04 2.74
C THR A 154 5.31 26.13 1.61
N LEU A 155 4.51 25.11 1.29
CA LEU A 155 4.60 24.29 0.07
C LEU A 155 3.46 24.70 -0.85
N THR A 156 3.74 25.02 -2.11
CA THR A 156 2.72 25.27 -3.12
C THR A 156 2.60 24.08 -4.06
N LEU A 157 1.38 23.57 -4.22
CA LEU A 157 1.04 22.54 -5.22
C LEU A 157 0.31 23.21 -6.37
N SER A 158 0.92 23.19 -7.56
CA SER A 158 0.41 23.90 -8.74
C SER A 158 -0.01 22.91 -9.82
N GLY A 159 -1.21 23.10 -10.36
CA GLY A 159 -1.76 22.22 -11.40
C GLY A 159 -3.22 22.51 -11.67
N THR A 160 -3.94 21.53 -12.17
CA THR A 160 -5.36 21.58 -12.51
C THR A 160 -6.20 20.80 -11.51
N ALA A 161 -7.52 20.80 -11.67
CA ALA A 161 -8.43 20.02 -10.83
C ALA A 161 -8.21 18.50 -10.89
N SER A 162 -7.61 18.00 -11.98
CA SER A 162 -7.25 16.59 -12.15
C SER A 162 -5.82 16.24 -11.71
N SER A 163 -5.03 17.23 -11.30
CA SER A 163 -3.63 17.00 -10.90
C SER A 163 -3.53 16.22 -9.61
N VAL A 164 -2.81 15.10 -9.63
CA VAL A 164 -2.60 14.20 -8.49
C VAL A 164 -1.20 14.39 -7.92
N PHE A 165 -1.13 14.46 -6.60
CA PHE A 165 0.11 14.58 -5.83
C PHE A 165 0.18 13.46 -4.81
N ILE A 166 1.25 12.65 -4.86
CA ILE A 166 1.51 11.59 -3.88
C ILE A 166 2.87 11.85 -3.25
N PHE A 167 2.89 11.96 -1.93
CA PHE A 167 4.10 12.10 -1.14
C PHE A 167 4.36 10.80 -0.38
N GLN A 168 5.52 10.19 -0.60
CA GLN A 168 5.92 8.92 0.02
C GLN A 168 7.08 9.19 0.98
N ALA A 169 6.82 9.21 2.28
CA ALA A 169 7.84 9.31 3.31
C ALA A 169 8.14 7.91 3.86
N ALA A 170 9.37 7.42 3.72
CA ALA A 170 9.73 6.11 4.25
C ALA A 170 9.72 6.05 5.79
N SER A 171 9.78 7.20 6.47
CA SER A 171 9.71 7.30 7.92
C SER A 171 8.61 8.27 8.36
N THR A 172 8.92 9.39 8.99
CA THR A 172 7.94 10.33 9.54
C THR A 172 7.61 11.48 8.59
N LEU A 173 6.40 12.04 8.75
CA LEU A 173 6.04 13.35 8.21
C LEU A 173 5.97 14.37 9.36
N ILE A 174 6.70 15.49 9.22
CA ILE A 174 6.69 16.57 10.21
C ILE A 174 6.39 17.89 9.52
N ALA A 175 5.18 18.42 9.75
CA ALA A 175 4.86 19.80 9.40
C ALA A 175 5.15 20.70 10.60
N GLY A 176 6.02 21.68 10.43
CA GLY A 176 6.44 22.63 11.45
C GLY A 176 5.30 23.58 11.87
N THR A 177 5.53 24.34 12.92
CA THR A 177 4.57 25.34 13.40
C THR A 177 4.25 26.35 12.29
N THR A 178 2.97 26.68 12.13
CA THR A 178 2.44 27.60 11.09
C THR A 178 2.78 27.23 9.64
N SER A 179 3.18 25.99 9.39
CA SER A 179 3.43 25.51 8.02
C SER A 179 2.14 25.45 7.21
N ALA A 180 2.26 25.58 5.89
CA ALA A 180 1.11 25.56 5.01
C ALA A 180 1.37 24.71 3.76
N VAL A 181 0.37 23.92 3.35
CA VAL A 181 0.25 23.37 2.00
C VAL A 181 -0.78 24.21 1.27
N VAL A 182 -0.36 24.89 0.22
CA VAL A 182 -1.20 25.80 -0.58
C VAL A 182 -1.47 25.17 -1.95
N LEU A 183 -2.73 25.19 -2.37
CA LEU A 183 -3.17 24.68 -3.66
C LEU A 183 -3.31 25.83 -4.65
N SER A 184 -2.81 25.69 -5.86
CA SER A 184 -2.81 26.70 -6.90
C SER A 184 -3.22 26.12 -8.26
N GLY A 185 -3.79 26.94 -9.14
CA GLY A 185 -4.16 26.54 -10.51
C GLY A 185 -5.36 25.59 -10.59
N GLY A 186 -6.14 25.45 -9.50
CA GLY A 186 -7.33 24.58 -9.46
C GLY A 186 -7.09 23.22 -8.83
N VAL A 187 -5.89 22.93 -8.30
CA VAL A 187 -5.59 21.68 -7.58
C VAL A 187 -6.59 21.46 -6.44
N GLN A 188 -7.09 20.25 -6.31
CA GLN A 188 -8.07 19.89 -5.30
C GLN A 188 -7.42 19.07 -4.16
N ALA A 189 -7.81 19.33 -2.92
CA ALA A 189 -7.28 18.64 -1.74
C ALA A 189 -7.54 17.12 -1.75
N CYS A 190 -8.58 16.66 -2.44
CA CYS A 190 -8.87 15.22 -2.62
C CYS A 190 -7.81 14.49 -3.42
N ASN A 191 -7.04 15.20 -4.24
CA ASN A 191 -6.02 14.63 -5.12
C ASN A 191 -4.61 14.75 -4.52
N VAL A 192 -4.51 15.08 -3.24
CA VAL A 192 -3.23 15.17 -2.51
C VAL A 192 -3.18 14.07 -1.45
N TYR A 193 -2.16 13.22 -1.52
CA TYR A 193 -1.99 12.07 -0.66
C TYR A 193 -0.62 12.05 -0.01
N TRP A 194 -0.58 11.77 1.28
CA TRP A 194 0.64 11.67 2.08
C TRP A 194 0.73 10.27 2.68
N GLN A 195 1.48 9.38 2.04
CA GLN A 195 1.82 8.06 2.57
C GLN A 195 3.03 8.22 3.49
N VAL A 196 2.89 7.77 4.75
CA VAL A 196 3.88 7.97 5.81
C VAL A 196 4.25 6.63 6.43
N GLY A 197 5.49 6.21 6.28
CA GLY A 197 6.00 4.90 6.70
C GLY A 197 6.09 4.69 8.22
N SER A 198 5.86 5.75 9.01
CA SER A 198 5.75 5.68 10.47
C SER A 198 4.66 6.63 10.95
N SER A 199 4.98 7.70 11.65
CA SER A 199 4.02 8.64 12.24
C SER A 199 4.06 10.00 11.57
N ALA A 200 2.90 10.68 11.55
CA ALA A 200 2.75 12.05 11.10
C ALA A 200 2.57 13.00 12.29
N THR A 201 3.24 14.14 12.26
CA THR A 201 3.07 15.22 13.24
C THR A 201 2.80 16.53 12.52
N LEU A 202 1.63 17.11 12.74
CA LEU A 202 1.28 18.46 12.28
C LEU A 202 1.34 19.39 13.48
N LYS A 203 2.28 20.34 13.48
CA LYS A 203 2.51 21.25 14.62
C LYS A 203 1.53 22.43 14.59
N THR A 204 1.49 23.15 15.71
CA THR A 204 0.58 24.25 16.00
C THR A 204 0.38 25.21 14.84
N GLY A 205 -0.88 25.49 14.51
CA GLY A 205 -1.27 26.46 13.48
C GLY A 205 -1.00 26.03 12.05
N THR A 206 -0.65 24.76 11.81
CA THR A 206 -0.46 24.21 10.46
C THR A 206 -1.76 24.25 9.65
N LYS A 207 -1.70 24.71 8.41
CA LYS A 207 -2.77 24.63 7.41
C LYS A 207 -2.43 23.57 6.38
N PHE A 208 -3.10 22.44 6.43
CA PHE A 208 -2.70 21.26 5.68
C PHE A 208 -3.76 20.84 4.67
N ASN A 209 -3.33 20.49 3.47
CA ASN A 209 -4.20 19.97 2.41
C ASN A 209 -3.83 18.54 2.04
N GLY A 210 -4.83 17.66 1.94
CA GLY A 210 -4.68 16.29 1.48
C GLY A 210 -4.97 15.23 2.53
N THR A 211 -4.94 13.97 2.09
CA THR A 211 -5.17 12.78 2.92
C THR A 211 -3.85 12.27 3.48
N VAL A 212 -3.67 12.32 4.80
CA VAL A 212 -2.56 11.72 5.52
C VAL A 212 -2.89 10.28 5.86
N MET A 213 -2.07 9.36 5.41
CA MET A 213 -2.14 7.92 5.69
C MET A 213 -0.87 7.50 6.43
N ALA A 214 -0.91 7.49 7.76
CA ALA A 214 0.22 7.10 8.60
C ALA A 214 0.18 5.60 8.93
N LEU A 215 1.31 4.92 8.81
CA LEU A 215 1.41 3.50 9.19
C LEU A 215 1.14 3.33 10.67
N THR A 216 1.72 4.20 11.51
CA THR A 216 1.59 4.10 12.97
C THR A 216 0.59 5.13 13.49
N SER A 217 0.99 6.32 13.83
CA SER A 217 0.15 7.31 14.52
C SER A 217 0.15 8.65 13.80
N ALA A 218 -0.88 9.46 14.08
CA ALA A 218 -0.93 10.85 13.64
C ALA A 218 -1.24 11.77 14.82
N SER A 219 -0.46 12.85 14.97
CA SER A 219 -0.62 13.83 16.04
C SER A 219 -0.78 15.23 15.47
N LEU A 220 -1.89 15.88 15.81
CA LEU A 220 -2.12 17.29 15.56
C LEU A 220 -1.95 18.02 16.88
N THR A 221 -1.11 19.07 16.95
CA THR A 221 -0.83 19.69 18.24
C THR A 221 -1.90 20.69 18.60
N LYS A 222 -1.91 21.90 18.09
CA LYS A 222 -2.94 22.88 18.46
C LYS A 222 -3.36 23.72 17.27
N THR A 223 -4.66 23.90 17.10
CA THR A 223 -5.23 24.76 16.05
C THR A 223 -4.76 24.42 14.64
N VAL A 224 -4.54 23.14 14.38
CA VAL A 224 -4.25 22.63 13.04
C VAL A 224 -5.53 22.60 12.22
N VAL A 225 -5.45 23.09 10.98
CA VAL A 225 -6.58 23.05 10.04
C VAL A 225 -6.21 22.12 8.90
N VAL A 226 -7.01 21.08 8.71
CA VAL A 226 -6.82 20.09 7.64
C VAL A 226 -8.01 20.09 6.70
N SER A 227 -7.79 20.43 5.43
CA SER A 227 -8.71 20.10 4.36
C SER A 227 -8.26 18.77 3.76
N GLY A 228 -8.80 17.68 4.27
CA GLY A 228 -8.29 16.33 3.99
C GLY A 228 -8.75 15.31 5.01
N ARG A 229 -7.90 14.32 5.25
CA ARG A 229 -8.14 13.22 6.20
C ARG A 229 -6.89 12.92 7.03
N ILE A 230 -7.10 12.49 8.25
CA ILE A 230 -6.05 12.02 9.17
C ILE A 230 -6.31 10.56 9.51
N LEU A 231 -5.56 9.67 8.87
CA LEU A 231 -5.79 8.23 8.90
C LEU A 231 -4.54 7.52 9.43
N ALA A 232 -4.69 6.80 10.55
CA ALA A 232 -3.64 5.99 11.15
C ALA A 232 -4.00 4.50 11.04
N LYS A 233 -3.13 3.69 10.42
CA LYS A 233 -3.41 2.25 10.19
C LYS A 233 -3.40 1.44 11.48
N THR A 234 -2.37 1.61 12.31
CA THR A 234 -2.16 0.75 13.50
C THR A 234 -2.21 1.52 14.80
N GLY A 235 -1.82 2.78 14.81
CA GLY A 235 -1.67 3.59 15.99
C GLY A 235 -2.83 4.53 16.27
N ALA A 236 -2.54 5.53 17.11
CA ALA A 236 -3.51 6.50 17.58
C ALA A 236 -3.57 7.75 16.69
N VAL A 237 -4.72 8.44 16.75
CA VAL A 237 -4.84 9.83 16.32
C VAL A 237 -5.06 10.71 17.55
N THR A 238 -4.19 11.73 17.70
CA THR A 238 -4.28 12.72 18.80
C THR A 238 -4.58 14.09 18.22
N LEU A 239 -5.55 14.78 18.81
CA LEU A 239 -6.07 16.09 18.37
C LEU A 239 -6.10 17.08 19.53
N LEU A 240 -5.87 18.38 19.24
CA LEU A 240 -5.91 19.45 20.24
C LEU A 240 -6.48 20.75 19.66
N SER A 241 -7.79 20.96 19.82
CA SER A 241 -8.50 22.15 19.31
C SER A 241 -8.28 22.35 17.79
N ASP A 242 -8.41 21.29 17.02
CA ASP A 242 -8.10 21.24 15.60
C ASP A 242 -9.37 21.27 14.74
N HIS A 243 -9.20 21.47 13.44
CA HIS A 243 -10.29 21.41 12.47
C HIS A 243 -9.92 20.48 11.32
N VAL A 244 -10.63 19.35 11.17
CA VAL A 244 -10.40 18.37 10.12
C VAL A 244 -11.65 18.21 9.30
N VAL A 245 -11.57 18.51 8.00
CA VAL A 245 -12.73 18.50 7.08
C VAL A 245 -12.44 17.63 5.89
N VAL A 246 -13.30 16.65 5.62
CA VAL A 246 -13.29 15.90 4.36
C VAL A 246 -13.61 16.88 3.23
N PRO A 247 -12.69 17.07 2.27
CA PRO A 247 -12.93 18.02 1.20
C PRO A 247 -14.00 17.51 0.23
N THR A 248 -14.86 18.41 -0.21
CA THR A 248 -15.72 18.18 -1.37
C THR A 248 -14.92 18.52 -2.63
N CYS A 249 -14.73 17.57 -3.52
CA CYS A 249 -14.05 17.83 -4.78
C CYS A 249 -15.06 17.85 -5.90
N SER A 250 -14.99 18.90 -6.71
CA SER A 250 -15.68 18.94 -7.98
C SER A 250 -15.05 17.92 -8.92
N ALA A 251 -15.87 17.22 -9.68
CA ALA A 251 -15.34 16.54 -10.85
C ALA A 251 -14.58 17.58 -11.69
N PRO A 252 -13.43 17.24 -12.30
CA PRO A 252 -12.74 18.17 -13.20
C PRO A 252 -13.77 18.74 -14.17
N PRO A 253 -13.72 20.07 -14.48
CA PRO A 253 -14.57 20.59 -15.52
C PRO A 253 -14.30 19.76 -16.77
N SER A 254 -15.29 19.03 -17.22
CA SER A 254 -15.22 18.34 -18.51
C SER A 254 -14.93 19.43 -19.52
N THR A 255 -13.72 19.49 -20.06
CA THR A 255 -13.45 20.27 -21.24
C THR A 255 -14.39 19.74 -22.30
N THR A 256 -15.45 20.49 -22.55
CA THR A 256 -16.42 20.20 -23.57
C THR A 256 -15.74 20.30 -24.93
N THR A 257 -15.16 19.18 -25.34
CA THR A 257 -14.89 18.94 -26.74
C THR A 257 -16.01 18.01 -27.20
N THR A 258 -16.94 18.61 -27.92
CA THR A 258 -17.87 18.00 -28.89
C THR A 258 -18.63 16.74 -28.36
N THR A 259 -19.92 16.95 -28.10
CA THR A 259 -21.02 15.98 -28.28
C THR A 259 -20.61 14.50 -28.10
N THR A 260 -20.48 14.04 -26.86
CA THR A 260 -20.57 12.61 -26.58
C THR A 260 -21.86 12.39 -25.81
N THR A 261 -22.81 11.77 -26.45
CA THR A 261 -23.97 11.13 -25.85
C THR A 261 -23.48 10.41 -24.60
N THR A 262 -24.11 10.65 -23.44
CA THR A 262 -23.84 9.93 -22.17
C THR A 262 -24.21 8.48 -22.38
N THR A 263 -23.33 7.69 -22.98
CA THR A 263 -23.48 6.24 -23.03
C THR A 263 -23.01 5.71 -21.68
N THR A 264 -23.93 5.10 -20.94
CA THR A 264 -23.60 4.23 -19.81
C THR A 264 -22.45 3.32 -20.24
N PRO A 265 -21.34 3.19 -19.47
CA PRO A 265 -20.25 2.33 -19.87
C PRO A 265 -20.77 0.93 -20.19
N ALA A 266 -20.33 0.39 -21.30
CA ALA A 266 -20.74 -0.95 -21.72
C ALA A 266 -20.30 -1.99 -20.69
N THR A 267 -21.13 -2.96 -20.44
CA THR A 267 -20.81 -4.05 -19.51
C THR A 267 -19.78 -4.99 -20.12
N THR A 268 -18.86 -5.46 -19.29
CA THR A 268 -17.96 -6.56 -19.65
C THR A 268 -18.33 -7.82 -18.90
N LYS A 269 -17.89 -8.96 -19.41
CA LYS A 269 -17.89 -10.23 -18.70
C LYS A 269 -16.45 -10.67 -18.53
N THR A 270 -16.04 -10.92 -17.29
CA THR A 270 -14.77 -11.57 -16.98
C THR A 270 -15.02 -13.05 -16.73
N THR A 271 -14.22 -13.91 -17.33
CA THR A 271 -14.14 -15.35 -17.06
C THR A 271 -12.69 -15.73 -16.86
N THR A 272 -12.44 -16.68 -15.97
CA THR A 272 -11.07 -17.17 -15.72
C THR A 272 -11.03 -18.69 -15.89
N ALA A 273 -9.82 -19.21 -16.07
CA ALA A 273 -9.56 -20.64 -16.08
C ALA A 273 -8.10 -20.89 -15.66
N PRO A 274 -7.86 -21.72 -14.63
CA PRO A 274 -6.51 -22.09 -14.25
C PRO A 274 -5.85 -22.93 -15.33
N SER A 275 -4.54 -22.78 -15.50
CA SER A 275 -3.73 -23.48 -16.50
C SER A 275 -3.73 -25.01 -16.32
N SER A 276 -4.15 -25.50 -15.15
CA SER A 276 -4.34 -26.92 -14.84
C SER A 276 -5.40 -27.08 -13.74
N THR A 277 -6.19 -28.12 -13.81
CA THR A 277 -7.16 -28.49 -12.77
C THR A 277 -6.52 -29.32 -11.65
N SER A 278 -5.29 -29.81 -11.82
CA SER A 278 -4.55 -30.60 -10.83
C SER A 278 -3.06 -30.38 -11.01
N VAL A 279 -2.33 -30.18 -9.90
CA VAL A 279 -0.88 -30.09 -9.87
C VAL A 279 -0.33 -30.87 -8.67
N VAL A 280 0.94 -31.29 -8.75
CA VAL A 280 1.66 -31.84 -7.60
C VAL A 280 2.20 -30.71 -6.72
N LEU A 281 2.33 -30.95 -5.41
CA LEU A 281 2.89 -29.99 -4.48
C LEU A 281 4.27 -29.50 -4.96
N GLY A 282 4.47 -28.18 -5.02
CA GLY A 282 5.67 -27.53 -5.51
C GLY A 282 5.65 -27.20 -7.01
N ALA A 283 4.68 -27.68 -7.77
CA ALA A 283 4.46 -27.22 -9.13
C ALA A 283 3.68 -25.91 -9.15
N SER A 284 3.99 -25.05 -10.11
CA SER A 284 3.31 -23.76 -10.28
C SER A 284 2.06 -23.90 -11.14
N VAL A 285 1.09 -23.01 -10.92
CA VAL A 285 -0.14 -22.86 -11.71
C VAL A 285 -0.39 -21.38 -11.95
N ASP A 286 -0.88 -21.04 -13.13
CA ASP A 286 -1.31 -19.70 -13.50
C ASP A 286 -2.83 -19.73 -13.75
N ASP A 287 -3.46 -18.56 -13.64
CA ASP A 287 -4.87 -18.37 -13.99
C ASP A 287 -4.97 -17.41 -15.18
N VAL A 288 -5.81 -17.72 -16.16
CA VAL A 288 -5.98 -16.93 -17.38
C VAL A 288 -7.35 -16.30 -17.38
N ALA A 289 -7.41 -14.98 -17.32
CA ALA A 289 -8.65 -14.23 -17.45
C ALA A 289 -8.92 -13.84 -18.90
N THR A 290 -10.18 -13.98 -19.30
CA THR A 290 -10.72 -13.43 -20.56
C THR A 290 -11.78 -12.39 -20.22
N VAL A 291 -11.60 -11.18 -20.73
CA VAL A 291 -12.54 -10.07 -20.57
C VAL A 291 -13.20 -9.81 -21.92
N THR A 292 -14.49 -10.07 -21.97
CA THR A 292 -15.28 -9.90 -23.18
C THR A 292 -16.14 -8.65 -23.08
N GLY A 293 -16.03 -7.77 -24.07
CA GLY A 293 -16.89 -6.59 -24.26
C GLY A 293 -17.94 -6.83 -25.34
N ASN A 294 -18.55 -5.74 -25.78
CA ASN A 294 -19.45 -5.77 -26.94
C ASN A 294 -18.67 -5.59 -28.27
N THR A 295 -19.31 -5.79 -29.37
CA THR A 295 -18.70 -5.68 -30.72
C THR A 295 -18.57 -4.25 -31.21
N VAL A 296 -19.20 -3.27 -30.53
CA VAL A 296 -19.27 -1.86 -30.97
C VAL A 296 -18.12 -1.04 -30.39
N ASP A 297 -17.77 -1.30 -29.12
CA ASP A 297 -16.80 -0.51 -28.35
C ASP A 297 -15.38 -1.07 -28.44
N GLY A 298 -15.16 -2.14 -29.19
CA GLY A 298 -13.86 -2.77 -29.41
C GLY A 298 -13.44 -3.70 -28.27
N THR A 299 -12.17 -4.13 -28.28
CA THR A 299 -11.61 -5.03 -27.28
C THR A 299 -11.36 -4.29 -25.97
N PRO A 300 -11.79 -4.81 -24.81
CA PRO A 300 -11.50 -4.22 -23.51
C PRO A 300 -10.01 -4.03 -23.28
N THR A 301 -9.63 -2.90 -22.68
CA THR A 301 -8.25 -2.54 -22.31
C THR A 301 -8.16 -2.20 -20.83
N GLY A 302 -6.99 -2.40 -20.21
CA GLY A 302 -6.79 -2.18 -18.78
C GLY A 302 -5.93 -3.28 -18.17
N SER A 303 -6.31 -3.73 -16.99
CA SER A 303 -5.60 -4.79 -16.26
C SER A 303 -6.57 -5.73 -15.55
N VAL A 304 -6.07 -6.91 -15.17
CA VAL A 304 -6.81 -7.86 -14.33
C VAL A 304 -6.02 -8.07 -13.04
N GLN A 305 -6.68 -7.88 -11.91
CA GLN A 305 -6.16 -8.25 -10.61
C GLN A 305 -6.66 -9.64 -10.26
N PHE A 306 -5.73 -10.56 -10.03
CA PHE A 306 -6.02 -11.93 -9.63
C PHE A 306 -5.92 -12.12 -8.11
N TYR A 307 -6.69 -13.07 -7.61
CA TYR A 307 -6.78 -13.47 -6.21
C TYR A 307 -6.75 -14.97 -6.10
N GLN A 308 -6.19 -15.50 -5.00
CA GLN A 308 -6.19 -16.92 -4.71
C GLN A 308 -6.69 -17.18 -3.29
N CYS A 309 -7.39 -18.30 -3.10
CA CYS A 309 -7.88 -18.79 -1.83
C CYS A 309 -7.51 -20.25 -1.67
N GLY A 310 -7.11 -20.66 -0.50
CA GLY A 310 -6.71 -22.05 -0.19
C GLY A 310 -5.66 -22.11 0.91
N PRO A 311 -5.25 -23.33 1.32
CA PRO A 311 -5.80 -24.64 0.91
C PRO A 311 -7.19 -24.92 1.53
N GLY A 312 -8.00 -25.74 0.83
CA GLY A 312 -9.32 -26.17 1.32
C GLY A 312 -10.49 -25.23 1.00
N SER A 313 -10.27 -24.15 0.27
CA SER A 313 -11.35 -23.25 -0.17
C SER A 313 -12.10 -23.83 -1.35
N ILE A 314 -13.43 -23.70 -1.32
CA ILE A 314 -14.34 -24.04 -2.42
C ILE A 314 -14.91 -22.80 -3.12
N LEU A 315 -14.66 -21.64 -2.57
CA LEU A 315 -15.06 -20.33 -3.08
C LEU A 315 -13.90 -19.35 -2.91
N CYS A 316 -13.67 -18.50 -3.92
CA CYS A 316 -12.73 -17.40 -3.88
C CYS A 316 -13.39 -16.13 -4.43
N ALA A 317 -13.20 -15.03 -3.75
CA ALA A 317 -13.63 -13.71 -4.20
C ALA A 317 -12.54 -12.69 -3.95
N SER A 318 -12.56 -11.55 -4.62
CA SER A 318 -11.63 -10.44 -4.42
C SER A 318 -11.61 -9.91 -2.98
N THR A 319 -12.67 -10.18 -2.20
CA THR A 319 -12.80 -9.77 -0.79
C THR A 319 -12.22 -10.80 0.18
N THR A 320 -11.98 -12.04 -0.24
CA THR A 320 -11.52 -13.15 0.60
C THR A 320 -10.19 -13.74 0.16
N GLY A 321 -9.81 -13.56 -1.10
CA GLY A 321 -8.58 -14.09 -1.67
C GLY A 321 -7.35 -13.25 -1.33
N ALA A 322 -6.19 -13.92 -1.24
CA ALA A 322 -4.90 -13.26 -1.26
C ALA A 322 -4.61 -12.72 -2.66
N VAL A 323 -4.15 -11.47 -2.74
CA VAL A 323 -3.87 -10.79 -4.01
C VAL A 323 -2.61 -11.40 -4.65
N LEU A 324 -2.69 -11.77 -5.92
CA LEU A 324 -1.52 -12.11 -6.75
C LEU A 324 -0.98 -10.84 -7.41
N THR A 325 0.26 -10.49 -7.12
CA THR A 325 0.90 -9.25 -7.60
C THR A 325 2.08 -9.53 -8.50
N PRO A 326 2.30 -8.68 -9.52
CA PRO A 326 1.52 -7.49 -9.92
C PRO A 326 0.20 -7.86 -10.63
N ALA A 327 -0.71 -6.87 -10.77
CA ALA A 327 -1.86 -7.01 -11.68
C ALA A 327 -1.37 -7.21 -13.12
N ALA A 328 -2.01 -8.10 -13.86
CA ALA A 328 -1.63 -8.42 -15.22
C ALA A 328 -2.28 -7.45 -16.22
N ALA A 329 -1.51 -6.91 -17.16
CA ALA A 329 -2.04 -6.09 -18.24
C ALA A 329 -2.92 -6.92 -19.17
N LEU A 330 -4.07 -6.36 -19.56
CA LEU A 330 -4.96 -6.99 -20.53
C LEU A 330 -4.40 -6.80 -21.96
N ASN A 331 -4.17 -7.90 -22.66
CA ASN A 331 -3.66 -7.90 -24.03
C ASN A 331 -4.62 -8.68 -24.92
N GLY A 332 -5.23 -8.02 -25.89
CA GLY A 332 -6.21 -8.65 -26.78
C GLY A 332 -7.44 -9.25 -26.06
N GLY A 333 -7.81 -8.69 -24.89
CA GLY A 333 -8.93 -9.20 -24.09
C GLY A 333 -8.53 -10.33 -23.12
N THR A 334 -7.25 -10.71 -23.04
CA THR A 334 -6.78 -11.76 -22.13
C THR A 334 -5.67 -11.25 -21.21
N ALA A 335 -5.56 -11.82 -20.00
CA ALA A 335 -4.50 -11.56 -19.05
C ALA A 335 -4.15 -12.86 -18.31
N THR A 336 -2.87 -13.10 -18.05
CA THR A 336 -2.41 -14.26 -17.27
C THR A 336 -1.90 -13.79 -15.92
N SER A 337 -2.28 -14.48 -14.85
CA SER A 337 -1.85 -14.14 -13.49
C SER A 337 -0.34 -14.33 -13.33
N PRO A 338 0.26 -13.67 -12.32
CA PRO A 338 1.54 -14.14 -11.79
C PRO A 338 1.45 -15.61 -11.39
N SER A 339 2.54 -16.34 -11.64
CA SER A 339 2.62 -17.77 -11.33
C SER A 339 2.49 -18.01 -9.81
N PHE A 340 1.62 -18.89 -9.41
CA PHE A 340 1.36 -19.28 -8.03
C PHE A 340 1.87 -20.68 -7.75
N THR A 341 2.68 -20.86 -6.71
CA THR A 341 3.18 -22.17 -6.27
C THR A 341 2.54 -22.53 -4.94
N PRO A 342 1.62 -23.49 -4.91
CA PRO A 342 0.96 -23.93 -3.68
C PRO A 342 1.97 -24.47 -2.65
N SER A 343 1.82 -24.09 -1.39
CA SER A 343 2.68 -24.52 -0.28
C SER A 343 2.14 -25.74 0.50
N ALA A 344 0.91 -26.17 0.23
CA ALA A 344 0.29 -27.31 0.87
C ALA A 344 -0.63 -28.07 -0.10
N ILE A 345 -0.88 -29.34 0.21
CA ILE A 345 -1.90 -30.15 -0.50
C ILE A 345 -3.31 -29.61 -0.18
N GLY A 346 -4.23 -29.73 -1.10
CA GLY A 346 -5.60 -29.26 -0.94
C GLY A 346 -6.14 -28.56 -2.18
N THR A 347 -7.32 -27.96 -2.07
CA THR A 347 -7.95 -27.23 -3.16
C THR A 347 -7.64 -25.75 -3.03
N TYR A 348 -7.22 -25.13 -4.13
CA TYR A 348 -7.02 -23.69 -4.27
C TYR A 348 -7.95 -23.18 -5.38
N CYS A 349 -8.64 -22.07 -5.14
CA CYS A 349 -9.48 -21.44 -6.13
C CYS A 349 -8.97 -20.04 -6.46
N PHE A 350 -9.25 -19.59 -7.70
CA PHE A 350 -8.84 -18.28 -8.19
C PHE A 350 -10.07 -17.38 -8.41
N ALA A 351 -9.86 -16.07 -8.33
CA ALA A 351 -10.85 -15.07 -8.69
C ALA A 351 -10.13 -13.92 -9.40
N ALA A 352 -10.85 -13.21 -10.26
CA ALA A 352 -10.32 -12.11 -11.02
C ALA A 352 -11.23 -10.88 -11.00
N VAL A 353 -10.60 -9.69 -11.04
CA VAL A 353 -11.29 -8.41 -11.19
C VAL A 353 -10.66 -7.66 -12.35
N TYR A 354 -11.44 -7.39 -13.37
CA TYR A 354 -11.07 -6.51 -14.46
C TYR A 354 -11.16 -5.05 -14.03
N VAL A 355 -10.08 -4.32 -14.21
CA VAL A 355 -9.98 -2.89 -13.98
C VAL A 355 -9.76 -2.21 -15.33
N PRO A 356 -10.76 -1.50 -15.87
CA PRO A 356 -10.65 -0.85 -17.17
C PRO A 356 -9.59 0.26 -17.14
N ALA A 357 -8.95 0.50 -18.28
CA ALA A 357 -8.11 1.67 -18.47
C ALA A 357 -8.95 2.95 -18.33
N SER A 358 -8.31 4.07 -17.96
CA SER A 358 -8.99 5.35 -17.66
C SER A 358 -9.83 5.92 -18.82
N ALA A 359 -9.54 5.51 -20.06
CA ALA A 359 -10.29 5.92 -21.27
C ALA A 359 -11.11 4.77 -21.87
N SER A 360 -11.26 3.65 -21.14
CA SER A 360 -12.03 2.50 -21.63
C SER A 360 -13.53 2.82 -21.65
N PRO A 361 -14.26 2.47 -22.72
CA PRO A 361 -15.71 2.59 -22.76
C PRO A 361 -16.43 1.55 -21.89
N TYR A 362 -15.70 0.69 -21.21
CA TYR A 362 -16.22 -0.45 -20.45
C TYR A 362 -16.21 -0.20 -18.94
N SER A 363 -17.18 -0.80 -18.25
CA SER A 363 -17.21 -0.90 -16.79
C SER A 363 -16.34 -2.06 -16.27
N ALA A 364 -15.93 -1.97 -15.01
CA ALA A 364 -15.28 -3.08 -14.33
C ALA A 364 -16.22 -4.30 -14.22
N SER A 365 -15.64 -5.50 -14.26
CA SER A 365 -16.31 -6.76 -14.01
C SER A 365 -15.43 -7.70 -13.20
N SER A 366 -16.04 -8.72 -12.60
CA SER A 366 -15.31 -9.68 -11.78
C SER A 366 -15.88 -11.08 -11.93
N GLU A 367 -15.04 -12.07 -11.73
CA GLU A 367 -15.42 -13.45 -11.53
C GLU A 367 -14.96 -13.95 -10.17
N ALA A 368 -15.87 -14.61 -9.46
CA ALA A 368 -15.56 -15.32 -8.22
C ALA A 368 -15.28 -16.78 -8.56
N GLY A 369 -14.15 -17.28 -8.11
CA GLY A 369 -13.76 -18.66 -8.32
C GLY A 369 -14.55 -19.63 -7.47
N SER A 370 -14.96 -20.75 -8.04
CA SER A 370 -15.58 -21.85 -7.30
C SER A 370 -15.24 -23.20 -7.92
N ALA A 371 -15.41 -24.26 -7.15
CA ALA A 371 -15.24 -25.62 -7.66
C ALA A 371 -16.30 -25.98 -8.73
N THR A 372 -17.43 -25.28 -8.73
CA THR A 372 -18.55 -25.53 -9.68
C THR A 372 -18.36 -24.84 -11.03
N ASN A 373 -17.57 -23.77 -11.11
CA ASN A 373 -17.27 -23.09 -12.38
C ASN A 373 -15.87 -23.42 -12.95
N GLY A 374 -15.16 -24.40 -12.35
CA GLY A 374 -13.88 -24.87 -12.86
C GLY A 374 -12.66 -24.02 -12.44
N GLU A 375 -12.85 -23.05 -11.55
CA GLU A 375 -11.82 -22.09 -11.14
C GLU A 375 -10.94 -22.60 -9.97
N CYS A 376 -10.96 -23.91 -9.73
CA CYS A 376 -10.18 -24.49 -8.65
C CYS A 376 -9.20 -25.53 -9.15
N VAL A 377 -8.03 -25.56 -8.53
CA VAL A 377 -6.96 -26.54 -8.76
C VAL A 377 -6.81 -27.45 -7.54
N THR A 378 -6.67 -28.74 -7.77
CA THR A 378 -6.37 -29.72 -6.71
C THR A 378 -4.87 -29.96 -6.64
N VAL A 379 -4.27 -29.71 -5.48
CA VAL A 379 -2.86 -29.98 -5.21
C VAL A 379 -2.73 -31.33 -4.53
N THR A 380 -1.98 -32.25 -5.16
CA THR A 380 -1.75 -33.61 -4.67
C THR A 380 -0.30 -33.78 -4.21
N ALA A 381 -0.05 -34.78 -3.37
CA ALA A 381 1.32 -35.14 -3.02
C ALA A 381 2.07 -35.68 -4.27
N ALA A 382 3.37 -35.40 -4.36
CA ALA A 382 4.19 -36.03 -5.38
C ALA A 382 4.19 -37.55 -5.18
N ALA A 383 4.05 -38.30 -6.27
CA ALA A 383 4.14 -39.76 -6.20
C ALA A 383 5.54 -40.16 -5.69
N VAL A 384 5.58 -40.86 -4.58
CA VAL A 384 6.83 -41.47 -4.11
C VAL A 384 7.21 -42.59 -5.11
N PRO A 385 8.38 -42.60 -5.72
CA PRO A 385 8.77 -43.69 -6.56
C PRO A 385 8.80 -44.99 -5.75
N VAL A 386 7.94 -45.93 -6.10
CA VAL A 386 7.96 -47.27 -5.51
C VAL A 386 9.23 -47.93 -6.06
N THR A 387 10.26 -47.97 -5.27
CA THR A 387 11.40 -48.86 -5.54
C THR A 387 10.91 -50.29 -5.36
N THR A 388 10.55 -50.94 -6.46
CA THR A 388 10.34 -52.38 -6.49
C THR A 388 11.73 -53.03 -6.33
N THR A 389 12.04 -53.38 -5.09
CA THR A 389 13.12 -54.36 -4.83
C THR A 389 12.71 -55.65 -5.48
N PRO A 390 13.60 -56.29 -6.34
CA PRO A 390 13.30 -57.61 -6.89
C PRO A 390 13.10 -58.61 -5.76
N PRO A 391 12.21 -59.60 -5.88
CA PRO A 391 12.01 -60.59 -4.84
C PRO A 391 13.31 -61.38 -4.66
N VAL A 392 13.88 -61.35 -3.45
CA VAL A 392 14.98 -62.21 -3.03
C VAL A 392 14.41 -63.61 -2.95
N VAL A 393 14.83 -64.49 -3.84
CA VAL A 393 14.56 -65.94 -3.75
C VAL A 393 15.29 -66.47 -2.52
N PRO A 394 14.60 -67.08 -1.54
CA PRO A 394 15.28 -67.71 -0.41
C PRO A 394 16.01 -68.98 -0.89
N ALA A 395 17.32 -69.06 -0.72
CA ALA A 395 18.04 -70.30 -0.80
C ALA A 395 17.61 -71.26 0.32
N ALA A 396 17.19 -72.46 -0.06
CA ALA A 396 16.85 -73.51 0.87
C ALA A 396 18.09 -73.94 1.64
N SER A 397 18.03 -73.90 2.97
CA SER A 397 18.96 -74.58 3.87
C SER A 397 18.18 -75.39 4.87
N THR A 398 18.33 -76.68 4.72
CA THR A 398 17.96 -77.72 5.71
C THR A 398 18.87 -77.63 6.91
N HIS A 399 18.32 -77.55 8.12
CA HIS A 399 18.79 -78.31 9.31
C HIS A 399 17.89 -78.10 10.52
N THR A 400 17.33 -79.21 10.92
CA THR A 400 17.02 -79.80 12.24
C THR A 400 16.87 -78.89 13.46
N ALA A 401 15.68 -79.06 14.10
CA ALA A 401 15.35 -78.56 15.45
C ALA A 401 16.15 -79.29 16.58
N PRO A 402 16.18 -78.77 17.79
CA PRO A 402 15.11 -79.01 18.76
C PRO A 402 14.71 -77.83 19.64
N LEU A 403 13.45 -77.89 20.14
CA LEU A 403 12.85 -77.14 21.24
C LEU A 403 13.37 -77.67 22.60
N PRO A 404 13.05 -77.10 23.79
CA PRO A 404 12.33 -75.84 24.16
C PRO A 404 12.99 -75.10 25.33
N ALA A 405 12.53 -73.89 25.65
CA ALA A 405 12.24 -73.44 27.04
C ALA A 405 11.62 -72.01 27.09
N ALA A 406 10.47 -71.99 27.65
CA ALA A 406 9.81 -71.04 28.60
C ALA A 406 10.15 -69.53 28.58
N VAL A 407 9.14 -68.76 28.30
CA VAL A 407 8.50 -67.65 29.05
C VAL A 407 9.39 -66.67 29.78
N THR A 408 9.30 -65.41 29.37
CA THR A 408 8.93 -64.34 30.28
C THR A 408 8.46 -63.08 29.52
N SER A 409 7.33 -62.54 29.98
CA SER A 409 6.73 -61.26 29.50
C SER A 409 7.71 -60.12 29.70
N ALA A 410 7.95 -59.34 28.65
CA ALA A 410 8.55 -58.05 28.80
C ALA A 410 7.54 -56.96 28.38
N THR A 411 7.23 -56.12 29.32
CA THR A 411 6.42 -54.92 29.29
C THR A 411 6.87 -53.97 28.20
N VAL A 412 5.91 -53.43 27.44
CA VAL A 412 6.07 -52.36 26.47
C VAL A 412 6.37 -51.06 27.20
N PRO A 413 7.44 -50.31 26.93
CA PRO A 413 7.59 -48.96 27.45
C PRO A 413 6.73 -47.98 26.65
N SER A 414 5.89 -47.25 27.37
CA SER A 414 5.14 -46.12 26.87
C SER A 414 6.08 -44.99 26.40
N VAL A 415 5.93 -44.56 25.18
CA VAL A 415 6.63 -43.40 24.65
C VAL A 415 6.00 -42.14 25.24
N HIS A 416 6.74 -41.48 26.10
CA HIS A 416 6.45 -40.10 26.53
C HIS A 416 6.87 -39.14 25.41
N THR A 417 5.90 -38.54 24.72
CA THR A 417 6.11 -37.37 23.91
C THR A 417 6.15 -36.13 24.82
N GLY A 418 7.36 -35.78 25.26
CA GLY A 418 7.61 -34.53 25.95
C GLY A 418 8.34 -33.57 24.99
N GLU A 419 7.67 -32.54 24.52
CA GLU A 419 8.30 -31.47 23.79
C GLU A 419 9.09 -30.55 24.74
N PRO A 420 10.42 -30.37 24.56
CA PRO A 420 11.22 -29.54 25.49
C PRO A 420 11.34 -28.06 25.08
N TRP A 421 10.59 -27.55 24.14
CA TRP A 421 10.83 -26.20 23.57
C TRP A 421 9.93 -25.09 24.16
N ALA A 422 8.83 -25.39 24.79
CA ALA A 422 7.91 -24.39 25.36
C ALA A 422 8.41 -23.68 26.62
N GLY A 423 9.28 -24.34 27.41
CA GLY A 423 9.73 -23.81 28.70
C GLY A 423 10.74 -22.68 28.61
N TRP A 424 11.59 -22.66 27.56
CA TRP A 424 12.68 -21.70 27.47
C TRP A 424 12.22 -20.31 27.00
N LEU A 425 11.23 -20.27 26.12
CA LEU A 425 10.61 -19.02 25.65
C LEU A 425 9.87 -18.27 26.76
N TYR A 426 9.25 -19.00 27.67
CA TYR A 426 8.56 -18.39 28.83
C TYR A 426 9.53 -17.69 29.79
N TRP A 427 10.67 -18.28 30.09
CA TRP A 427 11.69 -17.69 30.95
C TRP A 427 12.44 -16.54 30.32
N VAL A 428 12.65 -16.55 29.02
CA VAL A 428 13.25 -15.41 28.28
C VAL A 428 12.31 -14.20 28.28
N LEU A 429 11.00 -14.40 28.11
CA LEU A 429 10.01 -13.31 28.17
C LEU A 429 9.88 -12.72 29.58
N VAL A 430 9.92 -13.56 30.64
CA VAL A 430 9.87 -13.08 32.01
C VAL A 430 11.14 -12.29 32.37
N ALA A 431 12.31 -12.69 31.89
CA ALA A 431 13.57 -11.98 32.12
C ALA A 431 13.59 -10.60 31.44
N ILE A 432 13.02 -10.47 30.23
CA ILE A 432 12.94 -9.19 29.49
C ILE A 432 11.98 -8.22 30.18
N LEU A 433 10.81 -8.72 30.63
CA LEU A 433 9.84 -7.88 31.34
C LEU A 433 10.34 -7.45 32.74
N GLY A 434 11.12 -8.28 33.42
CA GLY A 434 11.76 -7.95 34.71
C GLY A 434 12.81 -6.86 34.58
N ALA A 435 13.61 -6.86 33.51
CA ALA A 435 14.65 -5.87 33.27
C ALA A 435 14.08 -4.47 32.95
N VAL A 436 12.95 -4.40 32.24
CA VAL A 436 12.26 -3.13 31.94
C VAL A 436 11.59 -2.56 33.20
N GLY A 437 11.04 -3.41 34.08
CA GLY A 437 10.43 -2.98 35.34
C GLY A 437 11.42 -2.36 36.32
N ILE A 438 12.62 -2.92 36.43
CA ILE A 438 13.68 -2.40 37.33
C ILE A 438 14.24 -1.06 36.82
N GLY A 439 14.33 -0.86 35.51
CA GLY A 439 14.77 0.40 34.91
C GLY A 439 13.83 1.58 35.22
N LEU A 440 12.52 1.36 35.21
CA LEU A 440 11.53 2.39 35.49
C LEU A 440 11.46 2.79 36.99
N VAL A 441 11.69 1.86 37.88
CA VAL A 441 11.73 2.15 39.33
C VAL A 441 12.97 2.93 39.73
N ALA A 442 14.12 2.64 39.12
CA ALA A 442 15.38 3.35 39.37
C ALA A 442 15.34 4.83 38.86
N ASP A 443 14.70 5.09 37.73
CA ASP A 443 14.57 6.46 37.20
C ASP A 443 13.60 7.32 38.04
N ARG A 444 12.55 6.70 38.60
CA ARG A 444 11.62 7.39 39.50
C ARG A 444 12.25 7.76 40.85
N ALA A 445 13.13 6.91 41.37
CA ALA A 445 13.87 7.18 42.62
C ALA A 445 14.93 8.31 42.43
N ARG A 446 15.51 8.43 41.24
CA ARG A 446 16.48 9.49 40.93
C ARG A 446 15.83 10.88 40.83
N ARG A 447 14.60 10.98 40.30
CA ARG A 447 13.87 12.25 40.18
C ARG A 447 13.40 12.82 41.51
N HIS A 448 13.16 11.97 42.53
CA HIS A 448 12.76 12.43 43.87
C HIS A 448 13.93 12.98 44.71
N ARG A 449 15.20 12.75 44.34
CA ARG A 449 16.35 13.26 45.10
C ARG A 449 16.84 14.64 44.65
N LEU A 450 16.37 15.15 43.50
CA LEU A 450 16.82 16.41 42.94
C LEU A 450 15.83 17.57 43.11
N GLY A 451 14.79 17.42 43.90
CA GLY A 451 13.71 18.40 44.04
C GLY A 451 13.51 18.93 45.47
N ARG A 452 14.58 19.22 46.23
CA ARG A 452 14.43 19.90 47.52
C ARG A 452 15.20 21.25 47.47
N PRO A 453 14.50 22.39 47.38
CA PRO A 453 15.17 23.69 47.61
C PRO A 453 15.29 23.89 49.12
N ASP A 454 16.52 24.15 49.57
CA ASP A 454 16.78 24.68 50.89
C ASP A 454 16.34 26.13 50.94
N ASN A 455 15.33 26.42 51.80
CA ASN A 455 15.04 27.76 52.26
C ASN A 455 15.89 28.04 53.46
N GLY A 456 16.84 28.96 53.32
CA GLY A 456 17.48 29.74 54.35
C GLY A 456 17.36 31.21 54.02
#